data_e92391226d88a50de0cc852bd3246054
#
_entry.id   e92391226d88a50de0cc852bd3246054
#
_cell.length_a   1.000
_cell.length_b   1.000
_cell.length_c   1.000
_cell.angle_alpha   90.00
_cell.angle_beta   90.00
_cell.angle_gamma   90.00
#
_symmetry.space_group_name_H-M   'P 1'
#
loop_
_entity.id
_entity.type
_entity.pdbx_description
1 polymer ?
#
loop_
_entity_poly.entity_id
_entity_poly.type
_entity_poly.pdbx_seq_one_letter_code
_entity_poly.pdbx_strand_id
1 'polypeptide(L)'
;MQYKILASDYDNTLVPFGENQPRPAMVKAVKKLQAAGGKFVLSTGRAWSAINRKGQLGGIRFDYAITCNGACVVDKNGTIVAEHPMTNEEMYALVDFCEDYNYPLQFDFKDAYYAYCEYDILHKYYDQMNSVGLDCVDGEDQDRHLIDMPHAAFCIFPEGALERFNEKYGHLGLHFMQVGGQLPDGSHFYDIVRGGIDKG
;
A
#
# COMPACT_ATOMS: atom_id res chain seq x y z
N MET A 1 6.25 19.83 26.25
CA MET A 1 6.68 19.20 24.97
C MET A 1 6.29 20.13 23.84
N GLN A 2 7.21 20.40 22.91
CA GLN A 2 6.97 21.32 21.79
C GLN A 2 6.12 20.69 20.69
N TYR A 3 6.34 19.39 20.41
CA TYR A 3 5.60 18.64 19.39
C TYR A 3 4.60 17.68 20.05
N LYS A 4 3.38 17.64 19.52
CA LYS A 4 2.29 16.79 20.02
C LYS A 4 2.06 15.53 19.18
N ILE A 5 2.48 15.57 17.93
CA ILE A 5 2.30 14.48 16.95
C ILE A 5 3.65 14.21 16.29
N LEU A 6 3.97 12.94 16.12
CA LEU A 6 5.05 12.44 15.28
C LEU A 6 4.44 11.51 14.25
N ALA A 7 4.55 11.86 12.97
CA ALA A 7 4.26 10.97 11.85
C ALA A 7 5.57 10.36 11.33
N SER A 8 5.54 9.08 10.99
CA SER A 8 6.70 8.37 10.44
C SER A 8 6.25 7.46 9.31
N ASP A 9 7.02 7.45 8.23
CA ASP A 9 6.93 6.40 7.24
C ASP A 9 7.41 5.06 7.82
N TYR A 10 6.99 3.96 7.19
CA TYR A 10 7.30 2.61 7.66
C TYR A 10 8.59 2.08 7.04
N ASP A 11 8.60 1.87 5.73
CA ASP A 11 9.68 1.23 5.00
C ASP A 11 10.90 2.15 4.87
N ASN A 12 12.09 1.66 5.21
CA ASN A 12 13.35 2.42 5.20
C ASN A 12 13.40 3.64 6.15
N THR A 13 12.36 3.87 6.93
CA THR A 13 12.29 4.95 7.92
C THR A 13 12.12 4.38 9.33
N LEU A 14 10.94 3.84 9.65
CA LEU A 14 10.71 3.18 10.95
C LEU A 14 11.39 1.81 11.01
N VAL A 15 11.30 1.06 9.93
CA VAL A 15 11.94 -0.25 9.73
C VAL A 15 13.04 -0.10 8.68
N PRO A 16 14.33 -0.23 9.04
CA PRO A 16 15.44 -0.11 8.11
C PRO A 16 15.42 -1.19 7.02
N PHE A 17 16.04 -0.88 5.88
CA PHE A 17 16.18 -1.83 4.79
C PHE A 17 16.82 -3.15 5.25
N GLY A 18 16.21 -4.28 4.88
CA GLY A 18 16.66 -5.64 5.25
C GLY A 18 16.35 -6.05 6.69
N GLU A 19 15.68 -5.20 7.48
CA GLU A 19 15.19 -5.55 8.81
C GLU A 19 13.66 -5.81 8.77
N ASN A 20 13.16 -6.62 9.71
CA ASN A 20 11.75 -7.01 9.76
C ASN A 20 10.95 -6.25 10.83
N GLN A 21 11.61 -5.41 11.61
CA GLN A 21 10.99 -4.63 12.69
C GLN A 21 11.83 -3.40 13.05
N PRO A 22 11.23 -2.41 13.72
CA PRO A 22 11.95 -1.23 14.18
C PRO A 22 13.06 -1.58 15.16
N ARG A 23 14.17 -0.86 15.08
CA ARG A 23 15.28 -1.02 16.05
C ARG A 23 14.85 -0.63 17.47
N PRO A 24 15.43 -1.25 18.53
CA PRO A 24 15.07 -0.98 19.91
C PRO A 24 15.15 0.50 20.30
N ALA A 25 16.09 1.26 19.72
CA ALA A 25 16.20 2.69 19.95
C ALA A 25 14.97 3.48 19.46
N MET A 26 14.44 3.13 18.28
CA MET A 26 13.22 3.73 17.72
C MET A 26 12.01 3.40 18.58
N VAL A 27 11.85 2.13 18.97
CA VAL A 27 10.78 1.68 19.88
C VAL A 27 10.81 2.49 21.18
N LYS A 28 11.99 2.66 21.78
CA LYS A 28 12.17 3.44 23.01
C LYS A 28 11.81 4.92 22.81
N ALA A 29 12.21 5.51 21.69
CA ALA A 29 11.91 6.91 21.37
C ALA A 29 10.41 7.16 21.21
N VAL A 30 9.70 6.32 20.47
CA VAL A 30 8.25 6.43 20.31
C VAL A 30 7.52 6.24 21.64
N LYS A 31 7.89 5.23 22.43
CA LYS A 31 7.31 5.02 23.77
C LYS A 31 7.53 6.21 24.69
N LYS A 32 8.70 6.86 24.62
CA LYS A 32 8.99 8.08 25.41
C LYS A 32 8.11 9.25 24.98
N LEU A 33 7.91 9.42 23.66
CA LEU A 33 6.99 10.43 23.12
C LEU A 33 5.57 10.22 23.66
N GLN A 34 5.06 8.99 23.55
CA GLN A 34 3.71 8.64 24.00
C GLN A 34 3.53 8.79 25.52
N ALA A 35 4.53 8.38 26.32
CA ALA A 35 4.52 8.57 27.77
C ALA A 35 4.47 10.05 28.17
N ALA A 36 4.98 10.95 27.33
CA ALA A 36 4.91 12.39 27.51
C ALA A 36 3.62 13.03 26.94
N GLY A 37 2.60 12.20 26.55
CA GLY A 37 1.32 12.65 26.02
C GLY A 37 1.33 12.97 24.51
N GLY A 38 2.41 12.64 23.80
CA GLY A 38 2.46 12.77 22.34
C GLY A 38 1.74 11.63 21.62
N LYS A 39 1.37 11.88 20.37
CA LYS A 39 0.72 10.91 19.48
C LYS A 39 1.71 10.41 18.44
N PHE A 40 1.63 9.14 18.10
CA PHE A 40 2.40 8.53 17.03
C PHE A 40 1.47 8.11 15.89
N VAL A 41 1.78 8.60 14.68
CA VAL A 41 1.06 8.28 13.45
C VAL A 41 1.99 7.52 12.51
N LEU A 42 1.57 6.36 12.05
CA LEU A 42 2.24 5.64 10.99
C LEU A 42 1.70 6.13 9.64
N SER A 43 2.57 6.40 8.65
CA SER A 43 2.16 6.83 7.31
C SER A 43 2.88 5.96 6.28
N THR A 44 2.14 5.14 5.52
CA THR A 44 2.72 4.09 4.66
C THR A 44 1.92 3.86 3.39
N GLY A 45 2.60 3.33 2.34
CA GLY A 45 1.93 2.78 1.16
C GLY A 45 1.23 1.46 1.41
N ARG A 46 1.62 0.73 2.46
CA ARG A 46 1.04 -0.58 2.78
C ARG A 46 -0.42 -0.48 3.20
N ALA A 47 -1.21 -1.51 2.86
CA ALA A 47 -2.56 -1.67 3.39
C ALA A 47 -2.54 -2.04 4.88
N TRP A 48 -3.67 -1.89 5.56
CA TRP A 48 -3.83 -2.24 6.97
C TRP A 48 -3.45 -3.69 7.27
N SER A 49 -3.85 -4.63 6.41
CA SER A 49 -3.53 -6.06 6.53
C SER A 49 -2.02 -6.32 6.61
N ALA A 50 -1.23 -5.52 5.91
CA ALA A 50 0.22 -5.67 5.82
C ALA A 50 1.00 -5.06 6.99
N ILE A 51 0.37 -4.23 7.83
CA ILE A 51 1.00 -3.58 9.00
C ILE A 51 0.44 -4.03 10.34
N ASN A 52 -0.66 -4.79 10.34
CA ASN A 52 -1.35 -5.24 11.56
C ASN A 52 -0.92 -6.65 11.99
N ARG A 53 0.35 -6.99 11.85
CA ARG A 53 0.85 -8.31 12.25
C ARG A 53 1.62 -8.26 13.55
N LYS A 54 1.46 -9.33 14.35
CA LYS A 54 2.13 -9.45 15.65
C LYS A 54 3.67 -9.36 15.50
N GLY A 55 4.27 -8.44 16.22
CA GLY A 55 5.72 -8.25 16.27
C GLY A 55 6.29 -7.28 15.23
N GLN A 56 5.58 -7.02 14.15
CA GLN A 56 6.05 -6.19 13.05
C GLN A 56 6.48 -4.77 13.45
N LEU A 57 5.81 -4.17 14.43
CA LEU A 57 6.14 -2.84 14.96
C LEU A 57 7.04 -2.89 16.22
N GLY A 58 7.65 -4.03 16.55
CA GLY A 58 8.55 -4.15 17.70
C GLY A 58 7.93 -3.74 19.04
N GLY A 59 6.60 -3.75 19.15
CA GLY A 59 5.85 -3.31 20.32
C GLY A 59 5.56 -1.79 20.37
N ILE A 60 5.80 -1.05 19.28
CA ILE A 60 5.24 0.29 19.08
C ILE A 60 3.73 0.15 18.89
N ARG A 61 2.97 1.05 19.51
CA ARG A 61 1.54 1.26 19.25
C ARG A 61 1.39 2.60 18.55
N PHE A 62 0.69 2.64 17.43
CA PHE A 62 0.31 3.91 16.81
C PHE A 62 -1.06 4.37 17.34
N ASP A 63 -1.31 5.65 17.31
CA ASP A 63 -2.61 6.24 17.60
C ASP A 63 -3.50 6.20 16.34
N TYR A 64 -2.89 6.46 15.17
CA TYR A 64 -3.49 6.36 13.84
C TYR A 64 -2.48 5.80 12.84
N ALA A 65 -2.97 5.14 11.79
CA ALA A 65 -2.18 4.79 10.63
C ALA A 65 -2.84 5.31 9.36
N ILE A 66 -2.06 6.06 8.57
CA ILE A 66 -2.37 6.45 7.21
C ILE A 66 -1.82 5.35 6.33
N THR A 67 -2.68 4.63 5.62
CA THR A 67 -2.37 3.44 4.82
C THR A 67 -2.73 3.66 3.36
N CYS A 68 -2.29 2.75 2.46
CA CYS A 68 -2.55 2.85 1.03
C CYS A 68 -2.21 4.25 0.49
N ASN A 69 -1.02 4.77 0.81
CA ASN A 69 -0.54 6.09 0.38
C ASN A 69 -1.51 7.26 0.68
N GLY A 70 -2.33 7.15 1.74
CA GLY A 70 -3.31 8.18 2.14
C GLY A 70 -4.75 7.80 1.86
N ALA A 71 -5.01 6.77 1.08
CA ALA A 71 -6.37 6.39 0.71
C ALA A 71 -7.20 5.80 1.86
N CYS A 72 -6.56 5.34 2.94
CA CYS A 72 -7.27 4.84 4.11
C CYS A 72 -6.57 5.25 5.40
N VAL A 73 -7.33 5.75 6.37
CA VAL A 73 -6.84 6.09 7.72
C VAL A 73 -7.57 5.23 8.73
N VAL A 74 -6.82 4.54 9.57
CA VAL A 74 -7.36 3.70 10.64
C VAL A 74 -6.89 4.18 12.01
N ASP A 75 -7.72 3.96 13.03
CA ASP A 75 -7.33 4.16 14.42
C ASP A 75 -6.49 2.97 14.94
N LYS A 76 -6.04 3.08 16.19
CA LYS A 76 -5.26 2.03 16.87
C LYS A 76 -5.95 0.65 16.97
N ASN A 77 -7.26 0.58 16.74
CA ASN A 77 -8.06 -0.65 16.79
C ASN A 77 -8.33 -1.21 15.38
N GLY A 78 -7.85 -0.53 14.32
CA GLY A 78 -8.14 -0.89 12.94
C GLY A 78 -9.51 -0.42 12.44
N THR A 79 -10.17 0.48 13.18
CA THR A 79 -11.40 1.11 12.72
C THR A 79 -11.06 2.18 11.68
N ILE A 80 -11.70 2.12 10.52
CA ILE A 80 -11.54 3.16 9.49
C ILE A 80 -12.17 4.45 10.01
N VAL A 81 -11.38 5.52 10.00
CA VAL A 81 -11.81 6.88 10.42
C VAL A 81 -11.91 7.84 9.25
N ALA A 82 -11.25 7.53 8.13
CA ALA A 82 -11.39 8.21 6.85
C ALA A 82 -10.95 7.27 5.73
N GLU A 83 -11.59 7.34 4.59
CA GLU A 83 -11.24 6.54 3.43
C GLU A 83 -11.63 7.21 2.12
N HIS A 84 -10.88 6.88 1.08
CA HIS A 84 -11.07 7.32 -0.30
C HIS A 84 -10.87 6.11 -1.24
N PRO A 85 -11.81 5.15 -1.25
CA PRO A 85 -11.70 3.98 -2.10
C PRO A 85 -11.80 4.36 -3.58
N MET A 86 -11.27 3.50 -4.46
CA MET A 86 -11.43 3.65 -5.89
C MET A 86 -12.91 3.58 -6.29
N THR A 87 -13.27 4.26 -7.36
CA THR A 87 -14.58 4.07 -8.01
C THR A 87 -14.56 2.82 -8.89
N ASN A 88 -15.75 2.32 -9.23
CA ASN A 88 -15.88 1.21 -10.20
C ASN A 88 -15.18 1.54 -11.53
N GLU A 89 -15.35 2.76 -12.03
CA GLU A 89 -14.75 3.18 -13.30
C GLU A 89 -13.22 3.18 -13.24
N GLU A 90 -12.62 3.69 -12.14
CA GLU A 90 -11.18 3.67 -11.92
C GLU A 90 -10.63 2.24 -11.82
N MET A 91 -11.33 1.36 -11.09
CA MET A 91 -10.94 -0.02 -10.91
C MET A 91 -11.02 -0.80 -12.24
N TYR A 92 -12.17 -0.74 -12.93
CA TYR A 92 -12.35 -1.46 -14.19
C TYR A 92 -11.42 -0.97 -15.29
N ALA A 93 -11.09 0.32 -15.34
CA ALA A 93 -10.10 0.83 -16.28
C ALA A 93 -8.71 0.17 -16.10
N LEU A 94 -8.32 -0.08 -14.85
CA LEU A 94 -7.08 -0.80 -14.54
C LEU A 94 -7.17 -2.28 -14.93
N VAL A 95 -8.30 -2.94 -14.62
CA VAL A 95 -8.52 -4.35 -14.97
C VAL A 95 -8.49 -4.52 -16.48
N ASP A 96 -9.34 -3.79 -17.22
CA ASP A 96 -9.43 -3.86 -18.68
C ASP A 96 -8.07 -3.65 -19.35
N PHE A 97 -7.31 -2.64 -18.87
CA PHE A 97 -5.99 -2.34 -19.41
C PHE A 97 -4.99 -3.46 -19.14
N CYS A 98 -4.97 -3.98 -17.91
CA CYS A 98 -4.03 -5.03 -17.53
C CYS A 98 -4.35 -6.36 -18.19
N GLU A 99 -5.64 -6.72 -18.33
CA GLU A 99 -6.08 -7.90 -19.08
C GLU A 99 -5.71 -7.81 -20.56
N ASP A 100 -5.97 -6.65 -21.22
CA ASP A 100 -5.65 -6.43 -22.64
C ASP A 100 -4.16 -6.69 -22.97
N TYR A 101 -3.25 -6.50 -21.98
CA TYR A 101 -1.81 -6.61 -22.18
C TYR A 101 -1.13 -7.68 -21.32
N ASN A 102 -1.85 -8.45 -20.54
CA ASN A 102 -1.35 -9.42 -19.55
C ASN A 102 -0.35 -8.76 -18.57
N TYR A 103 -0.70 -7.61 -18.02
CA TYR A 103 0.12 -6.94 -17.01
C TYR A 103 -0.32 -7.34 -15.60
N PRO A 104 0.64 -7.64 -14.69
CA PRO A 104 0.30 -7.94 -13.31
C PRO A 104 -0.40 -6.77 -12.62
N LEU A 105 -1.56 -7.06 -12.00
CA LEU A 105 -2.37 -6.10 -11.28
C LEU A 105 -2.91 -6.71 -10.00
N GLN A 106 -2.77 -5.99 -8.89
CA GLN A 106 -3.46 -6.28 -7.65
C GLN A 106 -4.19 -5.06 -7.13
N PHE A 107 -5.17 -5.31 -6.28
CA PHE A 107 -5.86 -4.29 -5.51
C PHE A 107 -5.67 -4.50 -4.01
N ASP A 108 -5.54 -3.37 -3.30
CA ASP A 108 -5.31 -3.33 -1.87
C ASP A 108 -6.65 -3.13 -1.15
N PHE A 109 -7.16 -4.23 -0.61
CA PHE A 109 -8.34 -4.22 0.25
C PHE A 109 -7.93 -4.18 1.73
N LYS A 110 -8.89 -3.99 2.61
CA LYS A 110 -8.64 -3.92 4.04
C LYS A 110 -8.05 -5.22 4.62
N ASP A 111 -8.48 -6.35 4.11
CA ASP A 111 -8.17 -7.68 4.62
C ASP A 111 -6.94 -8.32 3.98
N ALA A 112 -6.70 -8.09 2.68
CA ALA A 112 -5.57 -8.64 1.94
C ALA A 112 -5.29 -7.86 0.65
N TYR A 113 -4.21 -8.22 -0.03
CA TYR A 113 -3.96 -7.88 -1.42
C TYR A 113 -4.58 -8.95 -2.32
N TYR A 114 -5.36 -8.54 -3.31
CA TYR A 114 -6.00 -9.43 -4.26
C TYR A 114 -5.46 -9.19 -5.66
N ALA A 115 -4.73 -10.17 -6.21
CA ALA A 115 -4.31 -10.14 -7.60
C ALA A 115 -5.52 -10.37 -8.51
N TYR A 116 -5.73 -9.47 -9.45
CA TYR A 116 -6.80 -9.55 -10.45
C TYR A 116 -6.27 -9.95 -11.81
N CYS A 117 -4.99 -9.72 -12.07
CA CYS A 117 -4.32 -10.16 -13.29
C CYS A 117 -2.94 -10.70 -12.95
N GLU A 118 -2.56 -11.82 -13.56
CA GLU A 118 -1.22 -12.42 -13.47
C GLU A 118 -0.76 -12.73 -12.02
N TYR A 119 -1.61 -13.39 -11.24
CA TYR A 119 -1.34 -13.78 -9.85
C TYR A 119 0.01 -14.45 -9.65
N ASP A 120 0.37 -15.42 -10.50
CA ASP A 120 1.62 -16.19 -10.37
C ASP A 120 2.86 -15.29 -10.43
N ILE A 121 2.81 -14.20 -11.21
CA ILE A 121 3.90 -13.23 -11.31
C ILE A 121 4.00 -12.43 -10.01
N LEU A 122 2.89 -11.91 -9.51
CA LEU A 122 2.84 -11.15 -8.25
C LEU A 122 3.27 -12.01 -7.06
N HIS A 123 2.73 -13.22 -6.95
CA HIS A 123 3.06 -14.16 -5.87
C HIS A 123 4.55 -14.47 -5.82
N LYS A 124 5.15 -14.74 -6.98
CA LYS A 124 6.60 -14.97 -7.09
C LYS A 124 7.44 -13.79 -6.61
N TYR A 125 7.01 -12.54 -6.89
CA TYR A 125 7.70 -11.35 -6.38
C TYR A 125 7.60 -11.24 -4.85
N TYR A 126 6.45 -11.48 -4.27
CA TYR A 126 6.28 -11.46 -2.82
C TYR A 126 7.12 -12.52 -2.12
N ASP A 127 7.21 -13.73 -2.68
CA ASP A 127 8.07 -14.80 -2.17
C ASP A 127 9.55 -14.40 -2.22
N GLN A 128 10.01 -13.81 -3.33
CA GLN A 128 11.40 -13.40 -3.50
C GLN A 128 11.80 -12.24 -2.58
N MET A 129 10.90 -11.30 -2.35
CA MET A 129 11.16 -10.17 -1.46
C MET A 129 11.14 -10.58 0.02
N ASN A 130 10.80 -11.84 0.34
CA ASN A 130 10.60 -12.32 1.72
C ASN A 130 9.77 -11.31 2.53
N SER A 131 8.71 -10.81 1.91
CA SER A 131 7.96 -9.63 2.36
C SER A 131 7.08 -10.00 3.54
N VAL A 132 7.61 -9.82 4.72
CA VAL A 132 6.86 -10.02 5.96
C VAL A 132 5.61 -9.15 5.95
N GLY A 133 4.47 -9.80 6.02
CA GLY A 133 3.19 -9.12 6.13
C GLY A 133 2.45 -8.88 4.82
N LEU A 134 2.94 -9.38 3.70
CA LEU A 134 2.25 -9.28 2.42
C LEU A 134 1.64 -10.65 2.07
N ASP A 135 0.33 -10.76 2.18
CA ASP A 135 -0.44 -11.90 1.65
C ASP A 135 -1.10 -11.43 0.36
N CYS A 136 -0.66 -11.99 -0.77
CA CYS A 136 -1.32 -11.83 -2.04
C CYS A 136 -2.24 -13.03 -2.26
N VAL A 137 -3.51 -12.78 -2.45
CA VAL A 137 -4.55 -13.76 -2.72
C VAL A 137 -4.86 -13.74 -4.20
N ASP A 138 -5.06 -14.92 -4.79
CA ASP A 138 -5.62 -15.01 -6.13
C ASP A 138 -7.07 -14.50 -6.10
N GLY A 139 -7.30 -13.39 -6.76
CA GLY A 139 -8.56 -12.65 -6.74
C GLY A 139 -9.30 -12.63 -8.08
N GLU A 140 -8.75 -13.27 -9.13
CA GLU A 140 -9.31 -13.20 -10.49
C GLU A 140 -10.78 -13.63 -10.53
N ASP A 141 -11.16 -14.69 -9.80
CA ASP A 141 -12.52 -15.22 -9.79
C ASP A 141 -13.31 -14.89 -8.49
N GLN A 142 -12.79 -14.02 -7.60
CA GLN A 142 -13.40 -13.85 -6.28
C GLN A 142 -14.39 -12.70 -6.17
N ASP A 143 -14.48 -11.84 -7.18
CA ASP A 143 -15.38 -10.68 -7.20
C ASP A 143 -15.36 -9.85 -5.88
N ARG A 144 -14.17 -9.75 -5.27
CA ARG A 144 -13.99 -9.13 -3.94
C ARG A 144 -14.53 -7.69 -3.89
N HIS A 145 -14.46 -6.98 -5.03
CA HIS A 145 -14.96 -5.63 -5.22
C HIS A 145 -16.49 -5.49 -5.09
N LEU A 146 -17.25 -6.59 -5.17
CA LEU A 146 -18.70 -6.58 -4.92
C LEU A 146 -19.05 -6.43 -3.43
N ILE A 147 -18.08 -6.62 -2.53
CA ILE A 147 -18.26 -6.48 -1.09
C ILE A 147 -17.90 -5.05 -0.65
N ASP A 148 -16.72 -4.59 -1.00
CA ASP A 148 -16.24 -3.22 -0.83
C ASP A 148 -15.18 -2.89 -1.89
N MET A 149 -14.96 -1.60 -2.14
CA MET A 149 -14.00 -1.13 -3.14
C MET A 149 -12.59 -1.07 -2.56
N PRO A 150 -11.55 -1.32 -3.40
CA PRO A 150 -10.17 -1.23 -2.96
C PRO A 150 -9.75 0.22 -2.67
N HIS A 151 -8.76 0.40 -1.79
CA HIS A 151 -8.20 1.71 -1.47
C HIS A 151 -7.05 2.12 -2.39
N ALA A 152 -6.32 1.13 -2.92
CA ALA A 152 -5.19 1.32 -3.82
C ALA A 152 -5.08 0.15 -4.79
N ALA A 153 -4.22 0.31 -5.79
CA ALA A 153 -3.78 -0.77 -6.64
C ALA A 153 -2.26 -0.77 -6.78
N PHE A 154 -1.73 -1.87 -7.28
CA PHE A 154 -0.32 -2.02 -7.59
C PHE A 154 -0.21 -2.79 -8.91
N CYS A 155 0.68 -2.32 -9.79
CA CYS A 155 0.91 -2.99 -11.07
C CYS A 155 2.39 -3.04 -11.43
N ILE A 156 2.69 -3.89 -12.42
CA ILE A 156 4.02 -3.97 -13.03
C ILE A 156 3.86 -3.61 -14.51
N PHE A 157 4.40 -2.45 -14.88
CA PHE A 157 4.31 -1.93 -16.24
C PHE A 157 5.66 -1.89 -16.92
N PRO A 158 5.78 -2.39 -18.17
CA PRO A 158 6.94 -2.16 -19.01
C PRO A 158 6.98 -0.69 -19.47
N GLU A 159 8.13 -0.30 -20.01
CA GLU A 159 8.32 1.04 -20.59
C GLU A 159 7.21 1.38 -21.62
N GLY A 160 6.66 2.58 -21.52
CA GLY A 160 5.59 3.07 -22.40
C GLY A 160 4.18 2.58 -22.05
N ALA A 161 4.01 1.70 -21.05
CA ALA A 161 2.67 1.21 -20.69
C ALA A 161 1.86 2.29 -19.95
N LEU A 162 2.50 3.08 -19.09
CA LEU A 162 1.84 4.17 -18.39
C LEU A 162 1.34 5.27 -19.35
N GLU A 163 2.13 5.59 -20.38
CA GLU A 163 1.73 6.52 -21.43
C GLU A 163 0.49 6.01 -22.17
N ARG A 164 0.47 4.73 -22.56
CA ARG A 164 -0.70 4.11 -23.21
C ARG A 164 -1.93 4.09 -22.31
N PHE A 165 -1.75 3.81 -21.01
CA PHE A 165 -2.85 3.91 -20.05
C PHE A 165 -3.41 5.33 -20.01
N ASN A 166 -2.56 6.34 -19.91
CA ASN A 166 -2.95 7.74 -19.83
C ASN A 166 -3.62 8.24 -21.12
N GLU A 167 -3.23 7.75 -22.30
CA GLU A 167 -3.89 8.07 -23.56
C GLU A 167 -5.36 7.61 -23.57
N LYS A 168 -5.66 6.44 -22.97
CA LYS A 168 -7.02 5.87 -22.94
C LYS A 168 -7.82 6.32 -21.73
N TYR A 169 -7.20 6.35 -20.55
CA TYR A 169 -7.85 6.50 -19.26
C TYR A 169 -7.35 7.68 -18.41
N GLY A 170 -6.50 8.55 -18.96
CA GLY A 170 -5.93 9.69 -18.21
C GLY A 170 -6.95 10.67 -17.67
N HIS A 171 -8.17 10.70 -18.23
CA HIS A 171 -9.29 11.51 -17.74
C HIS A 171 -9.77 11.12 -16.33
N LEU A 172 -9.47 9.90 -15.88
CA LEU A 172 -9.80 9.41 -14.53
C LEU A 172 -8.89 10.03 -13.46
N GLY A 173 -7.72 10.55 -13.85
CA GLY A 173 -6.82 11.28 -12.96
C GLY A 173 -6.18 10.40 -11.88
N LEU A 174 -6.02 9.09 -12.11
CA LEU A 174 -5.32 8.19 -11.19
C LEU A 174 -3.87 8.64 -10.99
N HIS A 175 -3.38 8.53 -9.77
CA HIS A 175 -2.02 8.88 -9.42
C HIS A 175 -1.14 7.62 -9.34
N PHE A 176 -0.22 7.50 -10.30
CA PHE A 176 0.78 6.43 -10.38
C PHE A 176 2.07 6.88 -9.72
N MET A 177 2.51 6.16 -8.70
CA MET A 177 3.76 6.40 -7.99
C MET A 177 4.71 5.25 -8.27
N GLN A 178 5.80 5.53 -9.01
CA GLN A 178 6.83 4.52 -9.21
C GLN A 178 7.51 4.18 -7.89
N VAL A 179 7.56 2.88 -7.55
CA VAL A 179 8.15 2.37 -6.31
C VAL A 179 9.23 1.33 -6.62
N GLY A 180 10.16 1.13 -5.68
CA GLY A 180 11.25 0.19 -5.90
C GLY A 180 12.21 0.56 -7.03
N GLY A 181 12.94 -0.45 -7.52
CA GLY A 181 13.86 -0.33 -8.64
C GLY A 181 13.26 -0.83 -9.94
N GLN A 182 14.01 -0.65 -11.05
CA GLN A 182 13.67 -1.24 -12.34
C GLN A 182 13.92 -2.75 -12.32
N LEU A 183 13.02 -3.51 -12.91
CA LEU A 183 13.17 -4.94 -13.10
C LEU A 183 14.15 -5.29 -14.23
N PRO A 184 14.71 -6.52 -14.27
CA PRO A 184 15.67 -6.92 -15.30
C PRO A 184 15.14 -6.84 -16.74
N ASP A 185 13.83 -6.91 -16.93
CA ASP A 185 13.15 -6.78 -18.22
C ASP A 185 12.81 -5.34 -18.60
N GLY A 186 13.22 -4.37 -17.76
CA GLY A 186 12.92 -2.96 -17.97
C GLY A 186 11.60 -2.47 -17.38
N SER A 187 10.80 -3.36 -16.80
CA SER A 187 9.52 -2.99 -16.17
C SER A 187 9.72 -2.25 -14.84
N HIS A 188 8.69 -1.53 -14.44
CA HIS A 188 8.64 -0.77 -13.19
C HIS A 188 7.41 -1.13 -12.36
N PHE A 189 7.55 -1.01 -11.06
CA PHE A 189 6.45 -1.13 -10.11
C PHE A 189 5.76 0.21 -9.90
N TYR A 190 4.43 0.20 -9.82
CA TYR A 190 3.64 1.38 -9.53
C TYR A 190 2.60 1.09 -8.44
N ASP A 191 2.64 1.89 -7.37
CA ASP A 191 1.48 2.07 -6.49
C ASP A 191 0.51 3.04 -7.15
N ILE A 192 -0.79 2.78 -7.03
CA ILE A 192 -1.83 3.57 -7.70
C ILE A 192 -2.91 3.92 -6.68
N VAL A 193 -3.22 5.21 -6.60
CA VAL A 193 -4.35 5.73 -5.80
C VAL A 193 -5.17 6.71 -6.62
N ARG A 194 -6.31 7.08 -6.11
CA ARG A 194 -7.12 8.16 -6.71
C ARG A 194 -6.36 9.48 -6.74
N GLY A 195 -6.63 10.31 -7.73
CA GLY A 195 -6.04 11.63 -7.84
C GLY A 195 -6.32 12.52 -6.63
N GLY A 196 -5.30 13.28 -6.23
CA GLY A 196 -5.40 14.16 -5.07
C GLY A 196 -5.26 13.44 -3.71
N ILE A 197 -4.97 12.15 -3.70
CA ILE A 197 -4.68 11.38 -2.50
C ILE A 197 -3.17 11.24 -2.33
N ASP A 198 -2.67 11.58 -1.16
CA ASP A 198 -1.28 11.41 -0.76
C ASP A 198 -1.16 11.14 0.75
N LYS A 199 0.05 10.95 1.22
CA LYS A 199 0.33 10.66 2.64
C LYS A 199 0.18 11.88 3.58
N GLY A 200 -0.20 13.04 3.06
CA GLY A 200 -0.36 14.28 3.82
C GLY A 200 0.88 15.15 3.86
#